data_122df87031fb07f27a9cd190f01fd3a8
#
_entry.id   122df87031fb07f27a9cd190f01fd3a8
#
_cell.length_a   1.000
_cell.length_b   1.000
_cell.length_c   1.000
_cell.angle_alpha   90.00
_cell.angle_beta   90.00
_cell.angle_gamma   90.00
#
_symmetry.space_group_name_H-M   'P 1'
#
loop_
_entity.id
_entity.type
_entity.pdbx_description
1 polymer ?
#
loop_
_entity_poly.entity_id
_entity_poly.type
_entity_poly.pdbx_seq_one_letter_code
_entity_poly.pdbx_strand_id
1 'polypeptide(L)'
;MNKHPIKSFFLSVTVLCMVTLFGQTGKTELSVKIDQIISADYPAMTAYVVVQNEKGEPVTGLSPALFSTRIDSLEIKGKTSIIPFTMKEEPIDYSILFSNNGIMDGEPLDFQKNAILQFIDLMKDGDLLSLYNIGTEAGVIFEEQTKEHIDFAQINAINAVSDQPRVYDSLVNVLRKAERRKTVRKVIIVMSDGRDQNSRFTKEQLNAVLADTGIPVYAIGMRVLNNQSLSNLNEFAALSGGTYIYSATAQTIPGNLKKLLDIISRCYIIRYSIKNIKADNLLHYLEITVNERDAYGKGEKTFVAVKVPVPRWVRWVISGVIILVLILLIVLAFIYRIMLRKRLGITKRKCPDCGNIMKDNWDSCPFCKYLLDIKKKKKKRGKKE
;
A
#
# COMPACT_ATOMS: atom_id res chain seq x y z
N MET A 1 66.32 18.25 -75.00
CA MET A 1 66.02 18.93 -73.75
C MET A 1 64.60 19.47 -73.84
N ASN A 2 63.57 18.59 -73.58
CA ASN A 2 62.18 18.94 -73.74
C ASN A 2 61.51 18.95 -72.38
N LYS A 3 60.99 20.06 -71.95
CA LYS A 3 60.15 20.23 -70.79
C LYS A 3 58.70 20.16 -71.25
N HIS A 4 57.94 19.15 -70.78
CA HIS A 4 56.50 19.11 -70.86
C HIS A 4 55.87 19.69 -69.60
N PRO A 5 54.87 20.57 -69.67
CA PRO A 5 54.13 21.05 -68.52
C PRO A 5 52.95 20.08 -68.29
N ILE A 6 52.84 19.55 -67.08
CA ILE A 6 51.71 18.80 -66.56
C ILE A 6 50.57 19.76 -66.24
N LYS A 7 49.46 19.62 -67.00
CA LYS A 7 48.19 20.31 -66.69
C LYS A 7 47.53 19.65 -65.50
N SER A 8 47.48 20.37 -64.40
CA SER A 8 46.74 20.00 -63.20
C SER A 8 45.22 20.17 -63.46
N PHE A 9 44.49 19.09 -63.46
CA PHE A 9 43.03 19.09 -63.62
C PHE A 9 42.44 19.10 -62.18
N PHE A 10 42.00 20.26 -61.65
CA PHE A 10 41.28 20.40 -60.40
C PHE A 10 39.84 19.93 -60.62
N LEU A 11 39.53 18.70 -60.18
CA LEU A 11 38.20 18.23 -60.10
C LEU A 11 37.56 18.71 -58.74
N SER A 12 36.76 19.76 -58.88
CA SER A 12 35.96 20.27 -57.73
C SER A 12 34.86 19.32 -57.41
N VAL A 13 35.06 18.48 -56.38
CA VAL A 13 33.99 17.63 -55.79
C VAL A 13 33.25 18.47 -54.78
N THR A 14 32.12 19.03 -55.18
CA THR A 14 31.14 19.66 -54.29
C THR A 14 30.43 18.56 -53.53
N VAL A 15 30.88 18.23 -52.31
CA VAL A 15 30.16 17.37 -51.40
C VAL A 15 28.97 18.17 -50.86
N LEU A 16 27.81 17.91 -51.43
CA LEU A 16 26.53 18.41 -50.94
C LEU A 16 26.21 17.65 -49.64
N CYS A 17 26.59 18.22 -48.48
CA CYS A 17 26.24 17.71 -47.17
C CYS A 17 24.74 17.93 -46.97
N MET A 18 23.90 16.95 -47.41
CA MET A 18 22.51 16.86 -46.95
C MET A 18 22.55 16.57 -45.46
N VAL A 19 22.49 17.61 -44.64
CA VAL A 19 22.12 17.50 -43.23
C VAL A 19 20.63 17.08 -43.22
N THR A 20 20.37 15.78 -43.22
CA THR A 20 19.07 15.28 -42.84
C THR A 20 18.90 15.64 -41.38
N LEU A 21 18.20 16.73 -41.09
CA LEU A 21 17.57 17.01 -39.83
C LEU A 21 16.53 15.87 -39.60
N PHE A 22 16.99 14.75 -39.08
CA PHE A 22 16.11 13.88 -38.34
C PHE A 22 15.69 14.68 -37.08
N GLY A 23 14.58 15.37 -37.19
CA GLY A 23 13.86 15.84 -36.04
C GLY A 23 13.53 14.57 -35.21
N GLN A 24 14.39 14.28 -34.22
CA GLN A 24 13.97 13.43 -33.12
C GLN A 24 12.78 14.17 -32.49
N THR A 25 11.57 13.72 -32.81
CA THR A 25 10.40 14.02 -32.02
C THR A 25 10.59 13.28 -30.69
N GLY A 26 11.55 13.79 -29.88
CA GLY A 26 11.76 13.32 -28.53
C GLY A 26 10.49 13.58 -27.76
N LYS A 27 9.87 12.50 -27.27
CA LYS A 27 8.75 12.64 -26.36
C LYS A 27 9.22 13.42 -25.14
N THR A 28 8.39 14.33 -24.65
CA THR A 28 8.62 15.03 -23.38
C THR A 28 8.73 13.98 -22.27
N GLU A 29 9.77 14.06 -21.45
CA GLU A 29 9.98 13.12 -20.37
C GLU A 29 9.07 13.47 -19.18
N LEU A 30 8.28 12.50 -18.74
CA LEU A 30 7.48 12.58 -17.52
C LEU A 30 8.22 11.87 -16.39
N SER A 31 8.30 12.52 -15.24
CA SER A 31 8.74 11.85 -14.01
C SER A 31 7.56 11.11 -13.39
N VAL A 32 7.60 9.78 -13.38
CA VAL A 32 6.60 8.94 -12.72
C VAL A 32 7.20 8.39 -11.43
N LYS A 33 6.60 8.69 -10.30
CA LYS A 33 7.04 8.22 -8.98
C LYS A 33 5.94 7.43 -8.31
N ILE A 34 6.28 6.24 -7.84
CA ILE A 34 5.36 5.43 -7.03
C ILE A 34 5.63 5.79 -5.57
N ASP A 35 4.80 6.65 -5.02
CA ASP A 35 4.93 7.13 -3.64
C ASP A 35 4.80 6.00 -2.63
N GLN A 36 3.64 5.32 -2.67
CA GLN A 36 3.28 4.31 -1.69
C GLN A 36 2.59 3.13 -2.38
N ILE A 37 2.91 1.91 -1.92
CA ILE A 37 2.23 0.68 -2.31
C ILE A 37 1.57 0.11 -1.06
N ILE A 38 0.26 -0.13 -1.14
CA ILE A 38 -0.51 -0.80 -0.09
C ILE A 38 -0.78 -2.22 -0.54
N SER A 39 -0.22 -3.18 0.17
CA SER A 39 -0.34 -4.63 -0.08
C SER A 39 -1.09 -5.37 1.04
N ALA A 40 -1.65 -4.64 2.01
CA ALA A 40 -2.32 -5.24 3.17
C ALA A 40 -3.49 -6.16 2.80
N ASP A 41 -4.17 -5.89 1.68
CA ASP A 41 -5.30 -6.68 1.18
C ASP A 41 -4.91 -7.61 0.02
N TYR A 42 -3.63 -8.03 -0.03
CA TYR A 42 -3.16 -8.92 -1.08
C TYR A 42 -4.14 -10.08 -1.36
N PRO A 43 -4.53 -10.38 -2.59
CA PRO A 43 -3.96 -9.94 -3.87
C PRO A 43 -4.47 -8.59 -4.42
N ALA A 44 -5.34 -7.88 -3.71
CA ALA A 44 -5.73 -6.52 -4.06
C ALA A 44 -4.63 -5.55 -3.60
N MET A 45 -4.18 -4.70 -4.50
CA MET A 45 -3.08 -3.76 -4.26
C MET A 45 -3.53 -2.35 -4.65
N THR A 46 -3.01 -1.37 -3.93
CA THR A 46 -3.20 0.05 -4.26
C THR A 46 -1.83 0.72 -4.35
N ALA A 47 -1.57 1.43 -5.44
CA ALA A 47 -0.40 2.28 -5.60
C ALA A 47 -0.83 3.75 -5.70
N TYR A 48 -0.13 4.63 -4.99
CA TYR A 48 -0.24 6.08 -5.16
C TYR A 48 0.90 6.54 -6.03
N VAL A 49 0.57 7.23 -7.13
CA VAL A 49 1.51 7.55 -8.21
C VAL A 49 1.46 9.02 -8.52
N VAL A 50 2.60 9.69 -8.38
CA VAL A 50 2.79 11.07 -8.79
C VAL A 50 3.37 11.10 -10.19
N VAL A 51 2.74 11.86 -11.09
CA VAL A 51 3.26 12.14 -12.43
C VAL A 51 3.60 13.62 -12.48
N GLN A 52 4.83 13.95 -12.85
CA GLN A 52 5.33 15.32 -12.92
C GLN A 52 5.92 15.62 -14.30
N ASN A 53 5.79 16.87 -14.71
CA ASN A 53 6.49 17.38 -15.89
C ASN A 53 7.98 17.69 -15.57
N GLU A 54 8.73 18.13 -16.55
CA GLU A 54 10.15 18.51 -16.41
C GLU A 54 10.39 19.62 -15.36
N LYS A 55 9.38 20.46 -15.09
CA LYS A 55 9.44 21.50 -14.06
C LYS A 55 9.13 20.98 -12.66
N GLY A 56 8.81 19.67 -12.51
CA GLY A 56 8.41 19.06 -11.26
C GLY A 56 6.98 19.43 -10.81
N GLU A 57 6.13 19.90 -11.74
CA GLU A 57 4.74 20.21 -11.48
C GLU A 57 3.87 18.98 -11.71
N PRO A 58 2.86 18.68 -10.85
CA PRO A 58 1.98 17.54 -11.03
C PRO A 58 1.18 17.60 -12.32
N VAL A 59 1.21 16.55 -13.11
CA VAL A 59 0.39 16.38 -14.32
C VAL A 59 -0.90 15.69 -13.95
N THR A 60 -2.02 16.38 -14.12
CA THR A 60 -3.37 15.90 -13.80
C THR A 60 -4.21 15.70 -15.07
N GLY A 61 -5.31 14.96 -14.97
CA GLY A 61 -6.24 14.75 -16.09
C GLY A 61 -5.80 13.69 -17.11
N LEU A 62 -4.74 12.92 -16.82
CA LEU A 62 -4.34 11.81 -17.68
C LEU A 62 -5.42 10.73 -17.73
N SER A 63 -5.73 10.26 -18.94
CA SER A 63 -6.67 9.17 -19.14
C SER A 63 -6.11 7.86 -18.56
N PRO A 64 -6.93 7.02 -17.91
CA PRO A 64 -6.53 5.70 -17.44
C PRO A 64 -5.90 4.81 -18.52
N ALA A 65 -6.28 4.98 -19.78
CA ALA A 65 -5.75 4.22 -20.91
C ALA A 65 -4.25 4.50 -21.20
N LEU A 66 -3.71 5.61 -20.69
CA LEU A 66 -2.31 5.97 -20.87
C LEU A 66 -1.37 5.23 -19.92
N PHE A 67 -1.93 4.61 -18.89
CA PHE A 67 -1.15 3.89 -17.89
C PHE A 67 -1.04 2.41 -18.23
N SER A 68 0.15 1.86 -18.04
CA SER A 68 0.41 0.42 -18.06
C SER A 68 1.08 0.00 -16.76
N THR A 69 0.70 -1.15 -16.24
CA THR A 69 1.21 -1.68 -14.96
C THR A 69 1.80 -3.06 -15.18
N ARG A 70 3.03 -3.27 -14.72
CA ARG A 70 3.75 -4.53 -14.79
C ARG A 70 4.29 -4.92 -13.42
N ILE A 71 4.35 -6.22 -13.15
CA ILE A 71 5.04 -6.77 -11.99
C ILE A 71 5.99 -7.86 -12.47
N ASP A 72 7.25 -7.76 -12.08
CA ASP A 72 8.33 -8.67 -12.50
C ASP A 72 8.33 -8.90 -14.02
N SER A 73 8.15 -7.81 -14.79
CA SER A 73 8.03 -7.81 -16.26
C SER A 73 6.73 -8.43 -16.83
N LEU A 74 5.83 -8.95 -15.99
CA LEU A 74 4.53 -9.47 -16.42
C LEU A 74 3.50 -8.35 -16.42
N GLU A 75 2.84 -8.12 -17.55
CA GLU A 75 1.76 -7.15 -17.66
C GLU A 75 0.53 -7.60 -16.85
N ILE A 76 -0.02 -6.73 -16.04
CA ILE A 76 -1.21 -7.01 -15.26
C ILE A 76 -2.44 -6.86 -16.17
N LYS A 77 -2.91 -7.99 -16.67
CA LYS A 77 -4.15 -8.09 -17.43
C LYS A 77 -5.33 -8.33 -16.47
N GLY A 78 -5.82 -7.29 -15.84
CA GLY A 78 -6.91 -7.40 -14.87
C GLY A 78 -7.71 -6.11 -14.75
N LYS A 79 -8.74 -6.10 -13.87
CA LYS A 79 -9.45 -4.87 -13.52
C LYS A 79 -8.48 -3.94 -12.80
N THR A 80 -7.89 -3.02 -13.54
CA THR A 80 -7.11 -1.92 -13.00
C THR A 80 -8.04 -0.70 -12.97
N SER A 81 -8.19 -0.11 -11.80
CA SER A 81 -8.90 1.16 -11.63
C SER A 81 -7.87 2.26 -11.41
N ILE A 82 -7.88 3.28 -12.24
CA ILE A 82 -6.99 4.43 -12.15
C ILE A 82 -7.85 5.67 -12.01
N ILE A 83 -7.72 6.33 -10.88
CA ILE A 83 -8.49 7.54 -10.57
C ILE A 83 -7.57 8.62 -10.00
N PRO A 84 -7.78 9.92 -10.32
CA PRO A 84 -7.12 11.01 -9.63
C PRO A 84 -7.46 10.97 -8.13
N PHE A 85 -6.47 11.21 -7.26
CA PHE A 85 -6.66 11.25 -5.82
C PHE A 85 -7.71 12.29 -5.39
N THR A 86 -7.77 13.42 -6.11
CA THR A 86 -8.74 14.48 -5.86
C THR A 86 -10.21 14.08 -6.04
N MET A 87 -10.48 12.95 -6.74
CA MET A 87 -11.83 12.40 -6.90
C MET A 87 -12.23 11.47 -5.74
N LYS A 88 -11.32 11.21 -4.82
CA LYS A 88 -11.56 10.34 -3.70
C LYS A 88 -11.20 11.06 -2.40
N GLU A 89 -12.17 11.18 -1.53
CA GLU A 89 -12.02 11.75 -0.19
C GLU A 89 -11.39 10.70 0.76
N GLU A 90 -10.15 10.32 0.48
CA GLU A 90 -9.38 9.51 1.43
C GLU A 90 -8.56 10.44 2.34
N PRO A 91 -8.67 10.31 3.67
CA PRO A 91 -7.86 11.10 4.58
C PRO A 91 -6.38 10.74 4.45
N ILE A 92 -5.53 11.72 4.56
CA ILE A 92 -4.08 11.56 4.62
C ILE A 92 -3.62 11.76 6.07
N ASP A 93 -2.76 10.87 6.55
CA ASP A 93 -2.07 11.00 7.83
C ASP A 93 -0.69 11.60 7.60
N TYR A 94 -0.59 12.88 7.87
CA TYR A 94 0.64 13.63 7.76
C TYR A 94 1.43 13.57 9.06
N SER A 95 2.73 13.33 8.96
CA SER A 95 3.69 13.50 10.05
C SER A 95 4.72 14.54 9.63
N ILE A 96 4.70 15.72 10.23
CA ILE A 96 5.72 16.75 9.99
C ILE A 96 6.79 16.62 11.07
N LEU A 97 8.04 16.45 10.62
CA LEU A 97 9.23 16.39 11.44
C LEU A 97 10.12 17.58 11.08
N PHE A 98 10.36 18.48 11.99
CA PHE A 98 11.10 19.72 11.73
C PHE A 98 12.24 19.95 12.71
N SER A 99 13.29 20.63 12.23
CA SER A 99 14.45 20.99 13.06
C SER A 99 14.22 22.29 13.83
N ASN A 100 14.38 22.25 15.16
CA ASN A 100 14.39 23.43 16.01
C ASN A 100 15.67 23.55 16.86
N ASN A 101 16.79 22.95 16.41
CA ASN A 101 18.09 23.10 17.10
C ASN A 101 18.58 24.56 17.04
N GLY A 102 19.59 24.89 17.88
CA GLY A 102 20.00 26.26 18.08
C GLY A 102 20.42 27.06 16.84
N ILE A 103 20.82 26.38 15.74
CA ILE A 103 21.11 27.08 14.48
C ILE A 103 19.85 27.45 13.68
N MET A 104 18.69 26.91 14.06
CA MET A 104 17.39 27.29 13.49
C MET A 104 16.78 28.49 14.18
N ASP A 105 17.41 29.02 15.24
CA ASP A 105 16.89 30.18 15.98
C ASP A 105 16.67 31.41 15.06
N GLY A 106 15.61 32.16 15.34
CA GLY A 106 15.19 33.31 14.54
C GLY A 106 14.44 32.91 13.25
N GLU A 107 14.79 33.57 12.14
CA GLU A 107 14.05 33.45 10.87
C GLU A 107 13.83 31.99 10.40
N PRO A 108 14.80 31.05 10.43
CA PRO A 108 14.55 29.70 9.97
C PRO A 108 13.43 28.99 10.73
N LEU A 109 13.36 29.15 12.05
CA LEU A 109 12.33 28.55 12.87
C LEU A 109 10.97 29.26 12.68
N ASP A 110 10.97 30.59 12.58
CA ASP A 110 9.75 31.37 12.39
C ASP A 110 9.09 31.05 11.05
N PHE A 111 9.87 30.91 9.97
CA PHE A 111 9.33 30.51 8.67
C PHE A 111 8.86 29.05 8.66
N GLN A 112 9.49 28.14 9.41
CA GLN A 112 8.97 26.78 9.58
C GLN A 112 7.63 26.79 10.31
N LYS A 113 7.50 27.53 11.43
CA LYS A 113 6.21 27.66 12.15
C LYS A 113 5.12 28.22 11.26
N ASN A 114 5.41 29.31 10.52
CA ASN A 114 4.47 29.91 9.58
C ASN A 114 4.09 28.92 8.46
N ALA A 115 5.03 28.13 7.94
CA ALA A 115 4.76 27.12 6.94
C ALA A 115 3.82 26.02 7.48
N ILE A 116 4.02 25.57 8.72
CA ILE A 116 3.16 24.59 9.37
C ILE A 116 1.74 25.14 9.56
N LEU A 117 1.60 26.38 10.02
CA LEU A 117 0.29 27.04 10.17
C LEU A 117 -0.46 27.12 8.82
N GLN A 118 0.23 27.57 7.76
CA GLN A 118 -0.35 27.61 6.42
C GLN A 118 -0.69 26.22 5.88
N PHE A 119 0.12 25.19 6.21
CA PHE A 119 -0.16 23.80 5.84
C PHE A 119 -1.46 23.32 6.47
N ILE A 120 -1.67 23.59 7.77
CA ILE A 120 -2.89 23.22 8.50
C ILE A 120 -4.12 23.86 7.85
N ASP A 121 -4.02 25.12 7.44
CA ASP A 121 -5.13 25.81 6.74
C ASP A 121 -5.50 25.13 5.41
N LEU A 122 -4.55 24.50 4.73
CA LEU A 122 -4.74 23.82 3.47
C LEU A 122 -5.14 22.34 3.59
N MET A 123 -5.08 21.76 4.80
CA MET A 123 -5.52 20.38 5.05
C MET A 123 -7.00 20.21 4.76
N LYS A 124 -7.37 19.06 4.24
CA LYS A 124 -8.77 18.68 4.02
C LYS A 124 -9.40 18.18 5.33
N ASP A 125 -10.72 18.24 5.37
CA ASP A 125 -11.49 17.66 6.46
C ASP A 125 -11.21 16.15 6.54
N GLY A 126 -10.94 15.67 7.76
CA GLY A 126 -10.60 14.28 8.03
C GLY A 126 -9.12 13.93 7.87
N ASP A 127 -8.28 14.79 7.29
CA ASP A 127 -6.83 14.62 7.34
C ASP A 127 -6.35 14.68 8.79
N LEU A 128 -5.30 13.91 9.08
CA LEU A 128 -4.66 13.87 10.39
C LEU A 128 -3.26 14.49 10.30
N LEU A 129 -2.88 15.24 11.29
CA LEU A 129 -1.53 15.79 11.43
C LEU A 129 -0.92 15.38 12.76
N SER A 130 0.34 14.93 12.68
CA SER A 130 1.22 14.79 13.82
C SER A 130 2.44 15.68 13.63
N LEU A 131 2.84 16.40 14.66
CA LEU A 131 3.95 17.33 14.61
C LEU A 131 5.04 16.90 15.59
N TYR A 132 6.27 16.81 15.08
CA TYR A 132 7.44 16.40 15.83
C TYR A 132 8.60 17.35 15.60
N ASN A 133 9.41 17.59 16.64
CA ASN A 133 10.70 18.25 16.46
C ASN A 133 11.85 17.23 16.44
N ILE A 134 12.92 17.57 15.73
CA ILE A 134 14.17 16.79 15.70
C ILE A 134 15.02 17.17 16.89
N GLY A 135 15.27 16.21 17.78
CA GLY A 135 16.13 16.38 18.96
C GLY A 135 16.96 15.12 19.21
N THR A 136 17.28 14.83 20.47
CA THR A 136 17.89 13.55 20.89
C THR A 136 16.98 12.36 20.64
N GLU A 137 15.68 12.58 20.64
CA GLU A 137 14.63 11.72 20.13
C GLU A 137 13.60 12.62 19.42
N ALA A 138 12.68 12.05 18.61
CA ALA A 138 11.58 12.85 18.05
C ALA A 138 10.69 13.36 19.20
N GLY A 139 10.79 14.64 19.51
CA GLY A 139 9.92 15.29 20.48
C GLY A 139 8.51 15.43 19.90
N VAL A 140 7.51 14.99 20.65
CA VAL A 140 6.11 15.07 20.23
C VAL A 140 5.57 16.45 20.61
N ILE A 141 5.08 17.21 19.64
CA ILE A 141 4.27 18.41 19.90
C ILE A 141 2.80 18.00 20.03
N PHE A 142 2.26 17.29 19.05
CA PHE A 142 0.95 16.63 19.09
C PHE A 142 0.93 15.48 18.08
N GLU A 143 -0.03 14.53 18.23
CA GLU A 143 -0.20 13.38 17.35
C GLU A 143 -1.67 13.20 16.91
N GLU A 144 -1.86 12.78 15.67
CA GLU A 144 -3.14 12.35 15.06
C GLU A 144 -4.30 13.34 15.30
N GLN A 145 -4.06 14.64 15.16
CA GLN A 145 -5.08 15.66 15.30
C GLN A 145 -5.66 16.08 13.94
N THR A 146 -6.98 16.23 13.89
CA THR A 146 -7.64 16.89 12.75
C THR A 146 -7.49 18.40 12.86
N LYS A 147 -7.65 19.10 11.74
CA LYS A 147 -7.49 20.56 11.64
C LYS A 147 -8.20 21.33 12.75
N GLU A 148 -9.41 20.90 13.11
CA GLU A 148 -10.27 21.58 14.09
C GLU A 148 -9.78 21.42 15.55
N HIS A 149 -8.94 20.41 15.82
CA HIS A 149 -8.47 20.09 17.16
C HIS A 149 -7.04 20.59 17.43
N ILE A 150 -6.35 21.13 16.41
CA ILE A 150 -4.98 21.61 16.57
C ILE A 150 -4.98 22.94 17.31
N ASP A 151 -4.31 22.96 18.45
CA ASP A 151 -4.06 24.20 19.21
C ASP A 151 -2.82 24.92 18.63
N PHE A 152 -3.06 26.01 17.92
CA PHE A 152 -2.00 26.83 17.32
C PHE A 152 -1.04 27.46 18.36
N ALA A 153 -1.48 27.60 19.62
CA ALA A 153 -0.61 28.07 20.69
C ALA A 153 0.58 27.13 20.92
N GLN A 154 0.39 25.81 20.74
CA GLN A 154 1.47 24.84 20.85
C GLN A 154 2.55 25.07 19.79
N ILE A 155 2.17 25.43 18.55
CA ILE A 155 3.11 25.71 17.47
C ILE A 155 3.84 27.04 17.72
N ASN A 156 3.12 28.07 18.16
CA ASN A 156 3.72 29.37 18.45
C ASN A 156 4.69 29.31 19.64
N ALA A 157 4.45 28.45 20.60
CA ALA A 157 5.31 28.26 21.79
C ALA A 157 6.62 27.51 21.49
N ILE A 158 6.80 26.96 20.28
CA ILE A 158 8.03 26.26 19.92
C ILE A 158 9.19 27.24 19.88
N ASN A 159 10.26 26.92 20.62
CA ASN A 159 11.49 27.68 20.66
C ASN A 159 12.66 26.83 20.14
N ALA A 160 13.75 27.49 19.76
CA ALA A 160 14.98 26.82 19.45
C ALA A 160 15.55 26.18 20.72
N VAL A 161 16.12 24.99 20.59
CA VAL A 161 16.77 24.25 21.67
C VAL A 161 18.24 24.01 21.32
N SER A 162 19.11 24.05 22.34
CA SER A 162 20.57 23.81 22.15
C SER A 162 20.88 22.31 21.97
N ASP A 163 19.99 21.57 21.36
CA ASP A 163 20.09 20.11 21.29
C ASP A 163 20.84 19.66 20.04
N GLN A 164 21.47 18.49 20.14
CA GLN A 164 22.15 17.87 19.00
C GLN A 164 21.12 17.16 18.14
N PRO A 165 20.95 17.52 16.87
CA PRO A 165 19.92 16.93 16.02
C PRO A 165 20.29 15.48 15.69
N ARG A 166 19.45 14.52 16.09
CA ARG A 166 19.52 13.12 15.70
C ARG A 166 18.46 12.83 14.64
N VAL A 167 18.77 13.21 13.40
CA VAL A 167 17.83 13.13 12.29
C VAL A 167 17.43 11.68 12.00
N TYR A 168 18.42 10.74 12.04
CA TYR A 168 18.14 9.34 11.73
C TYR A 168 17.28 8.68 12.81
N ASP A 169 17.61 8.89 14.09
CA ASP A 169 16.82 8.36 15.21
C ASP A 169 15.39 8.91 15.19
N SER A 170 15.25 10.22 14.97
CA SER A 170 13.95 10.90 14.91
C SER A 170 13.10 10.39 13.76
N LEU A 171 13.70 10.24 12.56
CA LEU A 171 12.97 9.76 11.37
C LEU A 171 12.57 8.29 11.52
N VAL A 172 13.44 7.41 12.05
CA VAL A 172 13.10 6.02 12.36
C VAL A 172 11.93 5.94 13.34
N ASN A 173 11.95 6.75 14.40
CA ASN A 173 10.90 6.80 15.41
C ASN A 173 9.54 7.17 14.77
N VAL A 174 9.51 8.25 13.97
CA VAL A 174 8.29 8.73 13.30
C VAL A 174 7.78 7.72 12.27
N LEU A 175 8.67 7.09 11.48
CA LEU A 175 8.32 6.02 10.54
C LEU A 175 7.63 4.85 11.25
N ARG A 176 8.21 4.36 12.36
CA ARG A 176 7.64 3.24 13.13
C ARG A 176 6.33 3.61 13.83
N LYS A 177 6.16 4.85 14.28
CA LYS A 177 4.88 5.35 14.80
C LYS A 177 3.82 5.40 13.70
N ALA A 178 4.13 6.02 12.56
CA ALA A 178 3.21 6.13 11.43
C ALA A 178 2.80 4.76 10.87
N GLU A 179 3.72 3.80 10.81
CA GLU A 179 3.43 2.43 10.36
C GLU A 179 2.28 1.78 11.16
N ARG A 180 2.23 2.00 12.48
CA ARG A 180 1.24 1.40 13.39
C ARG A 180 -0.15 2.04 13.32
N ARG A 181 -0.27 3.23 12.71
CA ARG A 181 -1.53 3.94 12.59
C ARG A 181 -2.48 3.26 11.61
N LYS A 182 -3.78 3.47 11.78
CA LYS A 182 -4.81 2.79 10.98
C LYS A 182 -5.05 3.42 9.63
N THR A 183 -4.74 4.70 9.48
CA THR A 183 -4.92 5.43 8.21
C THR A 183 -4.14 4.77 7.09
N VAL A 184 -4.75 4.63 5.92
CA VAL A 184 -4.15 3.92 4.77
C VAL A 184 -3.06 4.77 4.11
N ARG A 185 -3.38 6.02 3.77
CA ARG A 185 -2.44 6.97 3.14
C ARG A 185 -1.64 7.70 4.20
N LYS A 186 -0.35 7.45 4.27
CA LYS A 186 0.58 8.05 5.23
C LYS A 186 1.67 8.80 4.51
N VAL A 187 2.06 9.95 5.02
CA VAL A 187 3.10 10.80 4.44
C VAL A 187 3.93 11.41 5.56
N ILE A 188 5.26 11.34 5.43
CA ILE A 188 6.17 12.05 6.32
C ILE A 188 6.78 13.23 5.58
N ILE A 189 6.82 14.40 6.22
CA ILE A 189 7.45 15.61 5.71
C ILE A 189 8.56 16.01 6.67
N VAL A 190 9.79 16.08 6.18
CA VAL A 190 10.96 16.49 6.97
C VAL A 190 11.39 17.88 6.54
N MET A 191 11.53 18.79 7.51
CA MET A 191 12.09 20.13 7.31
C MET A 191 13.36 20.25 8.16
N SER A 192 14.54 20.21 7.53
CA SER A 192 15.82 20.17 8.24
C SER A 192 16.97 20.65 7.36
N ASP A 193 18.10 20.97 7.97
CA ASP A 193 19.39 21.13 7.29
C ASP A 193 20.12 19.79 7.05
N GLY A 194 19.50 18.68 7.44
CA GLY A 194 19.98 17.32 7.22
C GLY A 194 21.14 16.89 8.09
N ARG A 195 21.63 17.72 9.02
CA ARG A 195 22.73 17.35 9.91
C ARG A 195 22.24 16.32 10.91
N ASP A 196 23.02 15.26 11.06
CA ASP A 196 22.85 14.25 12.07
C ASP A 196 24.03 14.27 13.04
N GLN A 197 23.72 14.27 14.32
CA GLN A 197 24.75 14.25 15.37
C GLN A 197 24.41 13.16 16.39
N ASN A 198 25.25 12.13 16.38
CA ASN A 198 25.17 11.05 17.38
C ASN A 198 23.88 10.23 17.39
N SER A 199 23.21 10.04 16.24
CA SER A 199 22.13 9.05 16.13
C SER A 199 22.66 7.65 16.46
N ARG A 200 21.83 6.82 17.08
CA ARG A 200 22.10 5.38 17.32
C ARG A 200 21.94 4.58 16.05
N PHE A 201 20.99 4.97 15.19
CA PHE A 201 20.81 4.38 13.87
C PHE A 201 21.83 4.93 12.90
N THR A 202 22.40 4.03 12.08
CA THR A 202 23.21 4.43 10.93
C THR A 202 22.31 4.82 9.77
N LYS A 203 22.89 5.46 8.74
CA LYS A 203 22.19 5.79 7.51
C LYS A 203 21.62 4.54 6.82
N GLU A 204 22.39 3.46 6.79
CA GLU A 204 22.00 2.18 6.17
C GLU A 204 20.84 1.54 6.91
N GLN A 205 20.82 1.63 8.24
CA GLN A 205 19.69 1.15 9.05
C GLN A 205 18.43 1.98 8.81
N LEU A 206 18.54 3.30 8.69
CA LEU A 206 17.41 4.16 8.31
C LEU A 206 16.92 3.81 6.90
N ASN A 207 17.81 3.61 5.94
CA ASN A 207 17.45 3.21 4.58
C ASN A 207 16.67 1.88 4.56
N ALA A 208 17.06 0.92 5.40
CA ALA A 208 16.33 -0.33 5.56
C ALA A 208 14.91 -0.12 6.14
N VAL A 209 14.76 0.80 7.10
CA VAL A 209 13.44 1.15 7.68
C VAL A 209 12.55 1.86 6.65
N LEU A 210 13.12 2.77 5.83
CA LEU A 210 12.39 3.42 4.74
C LEU A 210 11.84 2.41 3.73
N ALA A 211 12.65 1.42 3.36
CA ALA A 211 12.24 0.35 2.45
C ALA A 211 11.17 -0.57 3.08
N ASP A 212 11.31 -0.91 4.36
CA ASP A 212 10.41 -1.81 5.09
C ASP A 212 9.02 -1.18 5.29
N THR A 213 8.96 0.08 5.72
CA THR A 213 7.68 0.77 5.97
C THR A 213 6.97 1.18 4.70
N GLY A 214 7.70 1.42 3.60
CA GLY A 214 7.15 1.89 2.33
C GLY A 214 6.42 3.24 2.41
N ILE A 215 6.57 3.98 3.54
CA ILE A 215 5.96 5.30 3.74
C ILE A 215 6.81 6.36 3.03
N PRO A 216 6.24 7.18 2.14
CA PRO A 216 6.99 8.21 1.45
C PRO A 216 7.44 9.32 2.40
N VAL A 217 8.70 9.72 2.26
CA VAL A 217 9.30 10.83 2.99
C VAL A 217 9.53 11.97 2.00
N TYR A 218 8.83 13.06 2.19
CA TYR A 218 9.06 14.31 1.49
C TYR A 218 10.01 15.18 2.32
N ALA A 219 10.90 15.90 1.69
CA ALA A 219 11.88 16.67 2.43
C ALA A 219 12.05 18.09 1.90
N ILE A 220 12.14 19.05 2.81
CA ILE A 220 12.57 20.42 2.54
C ILE A 220 13.93 20.60 3.21
N GLY A 221 14.97 20.66 2.37
CA GLY A 221 16.33 20.89 2.84
C GLY A 221 16.61 22.39 2.96
N MET A 222 16.94 22.83 4.16
CA MET A 222 17.20 24.25 4.45
C MET A 222 18.71 24.50 4.54
N ARG A 223 19.19 25.49 3.78
CA ARG A 223 20.57 25.93 3.87
C ARG A 223 20.74 26.94 5.01
N VAL A 224 21.21 26.46 6.16
CA VAL A 224 21.56 27.34 7.27
C VAL A 224 23.07 27.55 7.36
N LEU A 225 23.85 26.51 7.09
CA LEU A 225 25.31 26.53 7.02
C LEU A 225 25.78 25.83 5.74
N ASN A 226 27.03 26.06 5.33
CA ASN A 226 27.66 25.29 4.26
C ASN A 226 27.89 23.86 4.73
N ASN A 227 26.93 22.97 4.52
CA ASN A 227 27.06 21.56 4.86
C ASN A 227 26.65 20.64 3.69
N GLN A 228 27.24 19.44 3.68
CA GLN A 228 26.94 18.41 2.69
C GLN A 228 25.75 17.52 3.10
N SER A 229 25.15 17.77 4.26
CA SER A 229 24.14 16.89 4.88
C SER A 229 22.79 16.94 4.15
N LEU A 230 22.54 17.95 3.32
CA LEU A 230 21.34 18.07 2.50
C LEU A 230 21.18 16.91 1.49
N SER A 231 22.31 16.33 1.04
CA SER A 231 22.29 15.17 0.16
C SER A 231 21.60 13.95 0.81
N ASN A 232 21.71 13.80 2.13
CA ASN A 232 21.05 12.72 2.86
C ASN A 232 19.51 12.85 2.80
N LEU A 233 18.98 14.07 2.95
CA LEU A 233 17.53 14.31 2.85
C LEU A 233 17.01 14.00 1.45
N ASN A 234 17.79 14.36 0.40
CA ASN A 234 17.44 14.02 -0.98
C ASN A 234 17.43 12.51 -1.20
N GLU A 235 18.43 11.79 -0.66
CA GLU A 235 18.50 10.34 -0.74
C GLU A 235 17.32 9.67 -0.03
N PHE A 236 16.97 10.08 1.17
CA PHE A 236 15.84 9.52 1.93
C PHE A 236 14.50 9.75 1.20
N ALA A 237 14.31 10.95 0.63
CA ALA A 237 13.14 11.23 -0.19
C ALA A 237 13.09 10.32 -1.43
N ALA A 238 14.20 10.20 -2.16
CA ALA A 238 14.27 9.36 -3.35
C ALA A 238 14.02 7.88 -3.05
N LEU A 239 14.66 7.33 -2.02
CA LEU A 239 14.51 5.92 -1.63
C LEU A 239 13.08 5.57 -1.17
N SER A 240 12.41 6.49 -0.49
CA SER A 240 11.05 6.25 0.01
C SER A 240 9.96 6.48 -1.05
N GLY A 241 10.28 7.11 -2.18
CA GLY A 241 9.34 7.48 -3.25
C GLY A 241 8.80 8.90 -3.13
N GLY A 242 9.23 9.69 -2.15
CA GLY A 242 8.83 11.08 -1.99
C GLY A 242 9.64 12.06 -2.86
N THR A 243 9.58 13.34 -2.52
CA THR A 243 10.24 14.42 -3.27
C THR A 243 11.03 15.32 -2.32
N TYR A 244 12.23 15.68 -2.74
CA TYR A 244 13.08 16.66 -2.06
C TYR A 244 12.96 18.04 -2.72
N ILE A 245 12.83 19.09 -1.91
CA ILE A 245 12.88 20.48 -2.37
C ILE A 245 13.94 21.23 -1.56
N TYR A 246 14.82 21.91 -2.27
CA TYR A 246 15.83 22.75 -1.67
C TYR A 246 15.30 24.16 -1.39
N SER A 247 15.47 24.63 -0.16
CA SER A 247 15.19 25.99 0.28
C SER A 247 16.50 26.74 0.45
N ALA A 248 16.81 27.63 -0.49
CA ALA A 248 18.01 28.46 -0.44
C ALA A 248 17.96 29.48 0.70
N THR A 249 16.76 29.96 1.05
CA THR A 249 16.50 30.90 2.13
C THR A 249 15.30 30.45 2.95
N ALA A 250 15.21 30.90 4.20
CA ALA A 250 14.09 30.57 5.09
C ALA A 250 12.73 31.03 4.55
N GLN A 251 12.69 32.18 3.87
CA GLN A 251 11.51 32.79 3.28
C GLN A 251 10.82 31.88 2.24
N THR A 252 11.56 30.95 1.63
CA THR A 252 11.01 30.04 0.62
C THR A 252 10.32 28.80 1.21
N ILE A 253 10.47 28.54 2.53
CA ILE A 253 9.96 27.35 3.20
C ILE A 253 8.42 27.22 3.07
N PRO A 254 7.61 28.26 3.34
CA PRO A 254 6.15 28.14 3.24
C PRO A 254 5.70 27.79 1.81
N GLY A 255 6.26 28.45 0.80
CA GLY A 255 5.98 28.14 -0.60
C GLY A 255 6.38 26.72 -1.00
N ASN A 256 7.51 26.22 -0.50
CA ASN A 256 7.98 24.87 -0.76
C ASN A 256 7.11 23.80 -0.07
N LEU A 257 6.65 24.07 1.17
CA LEU A 257 5.73 23.15 1.86
C LEU A 257 4.37 23.08 1.15
N LYS A 258 3.84 24.22 0.68
CA LYS A 258 2.64 24.28 -0.15
C LYS A 258 2.83 23.50 -1.46
N LYS A 259 3.99 23.63 -2.12
CA LYS A 259 4.30 22.85 -3.32
C LYS A 259 4.33 21.35 -3.05
N LEU A 260 4.90 20.89 -1.91
CA LEU A 260 4.87 19.49 -1.53
C LEU A 260 3.44 19.00 -1.32
N LEU A 261 2.59 19.79 -0.63
CA LEU A 261 1.18 19.42 -0.42
C LEU A 261 0.44 19.29 -1.76
N ASP A 262 0.70 20.17 -2.72
CA ASP A 262 0.13 20.10 -4.07
C ASP A 262 0.56 18.80 -4.78
N ILE A 263 1.83 18.44 -4.71
CA ILE A 263 2.36 17.17 -5.27
C ILE A 263 1.66 15.97 -4.61
N ILE A 264 1.56 15.93 -3.29
CA ILE A 264 0.97 14.83 -2.52
C ILE A 264 -0.51 14.67 -2.85
N SER A 265 -1.26 15.78 -2.98
CA SER A 265 -2.70 15.78 -3.20
C SER A 265 -3.12 15.55 -4.64
N ARG A 266 -2.22 15.70 -5.62
CA ARG A 266 -2.49 15.52 -7.05
C ARG A 266 -1.90 14.25 -7.64
N CYS A 267 -1.82 13.17 -6.86
CA CYS A 267 -1.41 11.87 -7.35
C CYS A 267 -2.57 11.09 -7.97
N TYR A 268 -2.26 9.96 -8.59
CA TYR A 268 -3.21 8.96 -9.08
C TYR A 268 -3.27 7.78 -8.12
N ILE A 269 -4.47 7.25 -7.91
CA ILE A 269 -4.68 5.99 -7.20
C ILE A 269 -4.83 4.90 -8.24
N ILE A 270 -3.92 3.95 -8.26
CA ILE A 270 -3.97 2.79 -9.14
C ILE A 270 -4.29 1.56 -8.29
N ARG A 271 -5.48 0.97 -8.51
CA ARG A 271 -5.91 -0.27 -7.85
C ARG A 271 -5.87 -1.40 -8.84
N TYR A 272 -5.22 -2.48 -8.47
CA TYR A 272 -5.06 -3.67 -9.29
C TYR A 272 -5.12 -4.95 -8.44
N SER A 273 -5.43 -6.07 -9.08
CA SER A 273 -5.45 -7.37 -8.40
C SER A 273 -4.48 -8.33 -9.08
N ILE A 274 -3.59 -8.91 -8.29
CA ILE A 274 -2.55 -9.81 -8.76
C ILE A 274 -3.00 -11.25 -8.48
N LYS A 275 -3.60 -11.92 -9.48
CA LYS A 275 -4.03 -13.30 -9.32
C LYS A 275 -2.91 -14.32 -9.61
N ASN A 276 -1.90 -13.91 -10.38
CA ASN A 276 -0.89 -14.83 -10.93
C ASN A 276 0.43 -14.86 -10.14
N ILE A 277 0.59 -13.98 -9.17
CA ILE A 277 1.76 -13.95 -8.28
C ILE A 277 1.32 -14.48 -6.92
N LYS A 278 2.02 -15.46 -6.38
CA LYS A 278 1.71 -15.98 -5.05
C LYS A 278 2.26 -15.04 -3.97
N ALA A 279 1.58 -14.98 -2.83
CA ALA A 279 2.13 -14.35 -1.64
C ALA A 279 3.25 -15.26 -1.09
N ASP A 280 4.47 -15.03 -1.54
CA ASP A 280 5.65 -15.85 -1.27
C ASP A 280 6.63 -15.21 -0.28
N ASN A 281 6.33 -14.00 0.19
CA ASN A 281 7.19 -13.15 1.03
C ASN A 281 8.50 -12.74 0.34
N LEU A 282 8.55 -12.78 -0.99
CA LEU A 282 9.67 -12.29 -1.77
C LEU A 282 9.47 -10.84 -2.21
N LEU A 283 10.57 -10.23 -2.63
CA LEU A 283 10.59 -8.88 -3.17
C LEU A 283 10.17 -8.93 -4.64
N HIS A 284 9.17 -8.12 -5.00
CA HIS A 284 8.66 -7.96 -6.36
C HIS A 284 8.86 -6.52 -6.83
N TYR A 285 8.91 -6.32 -8.15
CA TYR A 285 9.06 -5.01 -8.79
C TYR A 285 7.74 -4.59 -9.44
N LEU A 286 7.17 -3.49 -8.95
CA LEU A 286 6.07 -2.81 -9.62
C LEU A 286 6.64 -1.77 -10.56
N GLU A 287 6.26 -1.85 -11.83
CA GLU A 287 6.57 -0.88 -12.88
C GLU A 287 5.26 -0.23 -13.34
N ILE A 288 5.23 1.08 -13.37
CA ILE A 288 4.10 1.85 -13.93
C ILE A 288 4.65 2.77 -15.00
N THR A 289 4.09 2.68 -16.21
CA THR A 289 4.44 3.55 -17.31
C THR A 289 3.25 4.42 -17.69
N VAL A 290 3.56 5.66 -18.07
CA VAL A 290 2.60 6.61 -18.67
C VAL A 290 3.07 6.89 -20.08
N ASN A 291 2.21 6.65 -21.07
CA ASN A 291 2.55 6.81 -22.48
C ASN A 291 1.48 7.65 -23.17
N GLU A 292 1.75 8.92 -23.34
CA GLU A 292 0.98 9.86 -24.13
C GLU A 292 1.66 10.10 -25.48
N ARG A 293 0.94 10.66 -26.48
CA ARG A 293 1.49 10.83 -27.82
C ARG A 293 2.87 11.46 -27.85
N ASP A 294 3.03 12.56 -27.10
CA ASP A 294 4.22 13.39 -27.08
C ASP A 294 4.98 13.33 -25.74
N ALA A 295 4.55 12.49 -24.79
CA ALA A 295 5.13 12.37 -23.48
C ALA A 295 5.23 10.90 -23.02
N TYR A 296 6.31 10.57 -22.29
CA TYR A 296 6.55 9.24 -21.74
C TYR A 296 7.19 9.33 -20.37
N GLY A 297 6.76 8.47 -19.46
CA GLY A 297 7.39 8.34 -18.15
C GLY A 297 7.28 6.91 -17.63
N LYS A 298 8.23 6.54 -16.78
CA LYS A 298 8.33 5.25 -16.13
C LYS A 298 8.69 5.41 -14.66
N GLY A 299 7.96 4.73 -13.79
CA GLY A 299 8.26 4.63 -12.36
C GLY A 299 8.37 3.19 -11.91
N GLU A 300 9.26 2.92 -10.97
CA GLU A 300 9.49 1.60 -10.42
C GLU A 300 9.53 1.67 -8.89
N LYS A 301 8.97 0.68 -8.22
CA LYS A 301 9.09 0.52 -6.77
C LYS A 301 8.97 -0.96 -6.38
N THR A 302 9.75 -1.37 -5.40
CA THR A 302 9.69 -2.72 -4.86
C THR A 302 8.62 -2.84 -3.78
N PHE A 303 8.06 -4.03 -3.65
CA PHE A 303 7.15 -4.40 -2.57
C PHE A 303 7.31 -5.89 -2.22
N VAL A 304 6.88 -6.26 -1.02
CA VAL A 304 6.87 -7.66 -0.60
C VAL A 304 5.44 -8.19 -0.68
N ALA A 305 5.26 -9.31 -1.37
CA ALA A 305 3.96 -9.98 -1.47
C ALA A 305 3.70 -10.81 -0.21
N VAL A 306 3.15 -10.17 0.82
CA VAL A 306 2.90 -10.80 2.12
C VAL A 306 1.51 -11.43 2.15
N LYS A 307 1.43 -12.70 2.56
CA LYS A 307 0.14 -13.35 2.81
C LYS A 307 -0.49 -12.77 4.07
N VAL A 308 -1.62 -12.10 3.94
CA VAL A 308 -2.37 -11.63 5.10
C VAL A 308 -2.78 -12.83 5.95
N PRO A 309 -2.34 -12.94 7.20
CA PRO A 309 -2.75 -14.03 8.06
C PRO A 309 -4.26 -13.93 8.31
N VAL A 310 -5.00 -15.00 7.95
CA VAL A 310 -6.44 -15.08 8.23
C VAL A 310 -6.63 -14.90 9.74
N PRO A 311 -7.43 -13.92 10.20
CA PRO A 311 -7.64 -13.66 11.61
C PRO A 311 -8.06 -14.93 12.34
N ARG A 312 -7.59 -15.12 13.58
CA ARG A 312 -7.87 -16.34 14.35
C ARG A 312 -9.37 -16.63 14.46
N TRP A 313 -10.20 -15.61 14.65
CA TRP A 313 -11.65 -15.77 14.76
C TRP A 313 -12.28 -16.33 13.48
N VAL A 314 -11.79 -15.94 12.27
CA VAL A 314 -12.26 -16.47 10.99
C VAL A 314 -11.97 -17.97 10.87
N ARG A 315 -10.79 -18.42 11.34
CA ARG A 315 -10.45 -19.86 11.39
C ARG A 315 -11.41 -20.61 12.30
N TRP A 316 -11.77 -20.06 13.46
CA TRP A 316 -12.74 -20.66 14.36
C TRP A 316 -14.14 -20.75 13.74
N VAL A 317 -14.58 -19.70 13.05
CA VAL A 317 -15.87 -19.69 12.33
C VAL A 317 -15.88 -20.77 11.24
N ILE A 318 -14.84 -20.83 10.40
CA ILE A 318 -14.73 -21.85 9.34
C ILE A 318 -14.72 -23.26 9.95
N SER A 319 -13.95 -23.50 11.01
CA SER A 319 -13.91 -24.79 11.70
C SER A 319 -15.27 -25.14 12.29
N GLY A 320 -15.98 -24.18 12.90
CA GLY A 320 -17.33 -24.38 13.43
C GLY A 320 -18.35 -24.77 12.36
N VAL A 321 -18.30 -24.10 11.20
CA VAL A 321 -19.17 -24.43 10.06
C VAL A 321 -18.88 -25.85 9.53
N ILE A 322 -17.61 -26.23 9.41
CA ILE A 322 -17.22 -27.58 8.97
C ILE A 322 -17.75 -28.64 9.95
N ILE A 323 -17.58 -28.43 11.25
CA ILE A 323 -18.10 -29.36 12.30
C ILE A 323 -19.60 -29.47 12.19
N LEU A 324 -20.32 -28.36 12.03
CA LEU A 324 -21.80 -28.37 11.93
C LEU A 324 -22.27 -29.12 10.70
N VAL A 325 -21.60 -28.98 9.56
CA VAL A 325 -21.89 -29.74 8.34
C VAL A 325 -21.65 -31.25 8.55
N LEU A 326 -20.55 -31.62 9.23
CA LEU A 326 -20.25 -33.00 9.52
C LEU A 326 -21.30 -33.61 10.45
N ILE A 327 -21.73 -32.90 11.49
CA ILE A 327 -22.82 -33.35 12.40
C ILE A 327 -24.12 -33.56 11.61
N LEU A 328 -24.46 -32.61 10.72
CA LEU A 328 -25.64 -32.71 9.88
C LEU A 328 -25.61 -33.98 9.00
N LEU A 329 -24.46 -34.25 8.36
CA LEU A 329 -24.26 -35.44 7.54
C LEU A 329 -24.40 -36.74 8.34
N ILE A 330 -23.87 -36.78 9.58
CA ILE A 330 -24.02 -37.93 10.49
C ILE A 330 -25.48 -38.14 10.86
N VAL A 331 -26.20 -37.07 11.20
CA VAL A 331 -27.63 -37.14 11.54
C VAL A 331 -28.46 -37.64 10.35
N LEU A 332 -28.20 -37.12 9.14
CA LEU A 332 -28.85 -37.56 7.90
C LEU A 332 -28.56 -39.04 7.60
N ALA A 333 -27.32 -39.49 7.78
CA ALA A 333 -26.93 -40.87 7.60
C ALA A 333 -27.63 -41.78 8.64
N PHE A 334 -27.76 -41.30 9.89
CA PHE A 334 -28.49 -42.04 10.92
C PHE A 334 -30.00 -42.15 10.63
N ILE A 335 -30.64 -41.04 10.21
CA ILE A 335 -32.03 -41.02 9.79
C ILE A 335 -32.23 -41.98 8.59
N TYR A 336 -31.33 -41.90 7.60
CA TYR A 336 -31.38 -42.80 6.44
C TYR A 336 -31.25 -44.28 6.85
N ARG A 337 -30.35 -44.61 7.78
CA ARG A 337 -30.25 -45.99 8.33
C ARG A 337 -31.52 -46.44 9.06
N ILE A 338 -32.18 -45.56 9.80
CA ILE A 338 -33.47 -45.87 10.45
C ILE A 338 -34.55 -46.12 9.42
N MET A 339 -34.62 -45.26 8.36
CA MET A 339 -35.60 -45.44 7.29
C MET A 339 -35.36 -46.73 6.48
N LEU A 340 -34.10 -47.07 6.19
CA LEU A 340 -33.73 -48.34 5.57
C LEU A 340 -34.13 -49.53 6.40
N ARG A 341 -33.87 -49.51 7.73
CA ARG A 341 -34.26 -50.58 8.65
C ARG A 341 -35.80 -50.73 8.69
N LYS A 342 -36.58 -49.65 8.65
CA LYS A 342 -38.04 -49.69 8.56
C LYS A 342 -38.51 -50.24 7.21
N ARG A 343 -37.89 -49.89 6.10
CA ARG A 343 -38.23 -50.41 4.75
C ARG A 343 -37.90 -51.90 4.61
N LEU A 344 -36.81 -52.38 5.19
CA LEU A 344 -36.36 -53.76 5.13
C LEU A 344 -37.05 -54.67 6.17
N GLY A 345 -37.95 -54.13 7.01
CA GLY A 345 -38.65 -54.90 8.04
C GLY A 345 -37.74 -55.51 9.12
N ILE A 346 -36.54 -54.92 9.32
CA ILE A 346 -35.53 -55.40 10.29
C ILE A 346 -35.78 -54.75 11.67
N THR A 347 -37.01 -54.74 12.12
CA THR A 347 -37.32 -54.40 13.52
C THR A 347 -37.31 -55.73 14.34
N LYS A 348 -36.67 -55.67 15.51
CA LYS A 348 -36.57 -56.85 16.39
C LYS A 348 -37.71 -56.78 17.37
N ARG A 349 -38.63 -57.80 17.35
CA ARG A 349 -39.67 -58.03 18.34
C ARG A 349 -39.23 -59.14 19.30
N LYS A 350 -39.64 -59.06 20.53
CA LYS A 350 -39.52 -60.24 21.45
C LYS A 350 -40.70 -61.16 21.28
N CYS A 351 -40.42 -62.44 21.24
CA CYS A 351 -41.50 -63.46 21.29
C CYS A 351 -42.25 -63.33 22.61
N PRO A 352 -43.58 -63.20 22.58
CA PRO A 352 -44.38 -63.11 23.83
C PRO A 352 -44.32 -64.36 24.70
N ASP A 353 -43.95 -65.48 24.13
CA ASP A 353 -43.90 -66.76 24.87
C ASP A 353 -42.50 -67.05 25.42
N CYS A 354 -41.47 -67.08 24.60
CA CYS A 354 -40.12 -67.44 25.03
C CYS A 354 -39.14 -66.25 25.19
N GLY A 355 -39.58 -65.01 24.94
CA GLY A 355 -38.75 -63.80 25.08
C GLY A 355 -37.61 -63.61 24.04
N ASN A 356 -37.39 -64.59 23.17
CA ASN A 356 -36.33 -64.50 22.16
C ASN A 356 -36.60 -63.43 21.11
N ILE A 357 -35.53 -62.85 20.55
CA ILE A 357 -35.63 -61.78 19.55
C ILE A 357 -36.08 -62.38 18.21
N MET A 358 -37.18 -61.86 17.65
CA MET A 358 -37.78 -62.28 16.40
C MET A 358 -37.65 -61.14 15.35
N LYS A 359 -37.53 -61.50 14.06
CA LYS A 359 -37.65 -60.54 12.97
C LYS A 359 -39.13 -60.25 12.71
N ASP A 360 -39.45 -59.02 12.29
CA ASP A 360 -40.83 -58.57 12.02
C ASP A 360 -41.54 -59.33 10.89
N ASN A 361 -40.78 -59.98 10.01
CA ASN A 361 -41.27 -60.76 8.89
C ASN A 361 -41.51 -62.24 9.24
N TRP A 362 -41.27 -62.70 10.50
CA TRP A 362 -41.52 -64.05 10.87
C TRP A 362 -42.99 -64.22 11.38
N ASP A 363 -43.68 -65.19 10.87
CA ASP A 363 -45.06 -65.49 11.22
C ASP A 363 -45.14 -66.44 12.41
N SER A 364 -44.02 -67.12 12.72
CA SER A 364 -43.87 -67.97 13.92
C SER A 364 -42.52 -67.83 14.57
N CYS A 365 -42.40 -68.09 15.84
CA CYS A 365 -41.10 -68.08 16.53
C CYS A 365 -40.32 -69.35 16.18
N PRO A 366 -39.07 -69.21 15.64
CA PRO A 366 -38.28 -70.40 15.30
C PRO A 366 -37.80 -71.17 16.55
N PHE A 367 -37.85 -70.58 17.72
CA PHE A 367 -37.34 -71.18 18.98
C PHE A 367 -38.45 -71.95 19.73
N CYS A 368 -39.64 -71.40 19.86
CA CYS A 368 -40.72 -72.02 20.59
C CYS A 368 -41.96 -72.36 19.71
N LYS A 369 -41.89 -72.08 18.42
CA LYS A 369 -42.98 -72.32 17.44
C LYS A 369 -44.25 -71.51 17.71
N TYR A 370 -44.25 -70.57 18.64
CA TYR A 370 -45.37 -69.67 18.89
C TYR A 370 -45.80 -68.96 17.61
N LEU A 371 -47.11 -69.19 17.23
CA LEU A 371 -47.71 -68.54 16.05
C LEU A 371 -48.16 -67.13 16.40
N LEU A 372 -47.67 -66.13 15.68
CA LEU A 372 -48.13 -64.77 15.86
C LEU A 372 -49.50 -64.59 15.21
N ASP A 373 -50.46 -64.09 15.94
CA ASP A 373 -51.86 -63.89 15.51
C ASP A 373 -51.89 -62.79 14.38
N ILE A 374 -51.98 -63.24 13.13
CA ILE A 374 -51.94 -62.46 11.92
C ILE A 374 -53.18 -61.53 11.78
N LYS A 375 -54.28 -61.80 12.54
CA LYS A 375 -55.54 -61.06 12.40
C LYS A 375 -55.43 -59.57 12.84
N LYS A 376 -54.45 -59.19 13.64
CA LYS A 376 -54.24 -57.79 14.05
C LYS A 376 -53.53 -56.93 13.02
N LYS A 377 -52.90 -57.50 11.98
CA LYS A 377 -52.21 -56.73 10.95
C LYS A 377 -53.13 -56.13 9.87
N LYS A 378 -54.25 -56.73 9.58
CA LYS A 378 -55.20 -56.24 8.55
C LYS A 378 -56.01 -55.02 9.04
N LYS A 379 -56.22 -54.85 10.35
CA LYS A 379 -56.99 -53.72 10.88
C LYS A 379 -56.23 -52.39 10.96
N LYS A 380 -54.87 -52.38 10.84
CA LYS A 380 -54.07 -51.18 10.83
C LYS A 380 -53.75 -50.66 9.39
N ARG A 381 -53.97 -51.49 8.35
CA ARG A 381 -53.81 -51.06 6.96
C ARG A 381 -55.06 -50.45 6.31
N GLY A 382 -56.24 -50.74 6.93
CA GLY A 382 -57.52 -50.19 6.43
C GLY A 382 -57.99 -48.89 7.10
N LYS A 383 -57.11 -48.16 7.75
CA LYS A 383 -57.37 -46.82 8.34
C LYS A 383 -56.42 -45.74 7.83
N LYS A 384 -55.86 -45.96 6.64
CA LYS A 384 -55.13 -44.94 5.86
C LYS A 384 -55.50 -45.09 4.40
N GLU A 385 -56.71 -44.95 4.06
CA GLU A 385 -57.30 -44.47 2.82
C GLU A 385 -58.28 -43.38 3.20
#